data_75dde17f140190630ee8cf72da6a6a87
#
_entry.id   75dde17f140190630ee8cf72da6a6a87
#
_cell.length_a   1.000
_cell.length_b   1.000
_cell.length_c   1.000
_cell.angle_alpha   90.00
_cell.angle_beta   90.00
_cell.angle_gamma   90.00
#
_symmetry.space_group_name_H-M   'P 1'
#
loop_
_entity.id
_entity.type
_entity.pdbx_description
1 polymer ?
#
loop_
_entity_poly.entity_id
_entity_poly.type
_entity_poly.pdbx_seq_one_letter_code
_entity_poly.pdbx_strand_id
1 'polypeptide(L)'
;MKHITCIEDLRQVHKRKVPKAFFDYADRGSYSEDTLRANVDDLQAIKFRQRILVDVSKRDLSTTILGEPAAMPLILAPVGLTGMQYSDGEIHACRAAQAAGIPYTLSTMSICSIEDVAANVDKPFWFQLYVMKDRGFIKELIERAIAAKCSALVLTVDLQVIGQRHADIKNGMTVPPEWSLSKLLDFASKPAWVAGVLRGKRRTFGNLVGHLKGTDDITALGTWIATQFDTTLNWKDIEWIRSIWPGKLILKGVLDVEDAEEAAKTGAEALVVSNHGGRQLDGAPSSIEVLPEIVDEVGDKMEIMFDGGIRSGQDVMRALALGAKSCMIGRAYIHGLGAFGGPGVDKALDILRNELSVTMGLCGVNTIAEIDDHVLAI
;
A
#
# COMPACT_ATOMS: atom_id res chain seq x y z
N MET A 1 17.97 -16.95 0.93
CA MET A 1 16.73 -16.71 1.71
C MET A 1 16.33 -17.85 2.66
N LYS A 2 17.21 -18.85 2.86
CA LYS A 2 16.89 -20.08 3.62
C LYS A 2 16.46 -19.87 5.08
N HIS A 3 16.83 -18.75 5.69
CA HIS A 3 16.49 -18.39 7.08
C HIS A 3 15.48 -17.24 7.21
N ILE A 4 14.79 -16.89 6.14
CA ILE A 4 13.71 -15.91 6.15
C ILE A 4 12.41 -16.65 6.35
N THR A 5 11.76 -16.45 7.49
CA THR A 5 10.58 -17.18 7.92
C THR A 5 9.36 -16.30 8.15
N CYS A 6 9.57 -15.01 8.41
CA CYS A 6 8.52 -14.02 8.65
C CYS A 6 8.87 -12.67 8.02
N ILE A 7 7.92 -11.76 8.01
CA ILE A 7 8.11 -10.40 7.45
C ILE A 7 9.15 -9.60 8.24
N GLU A 8 9.29 -9.83 9.56
CA GLU A 8 10.31 -9.16 10.37
C GLU A 8 11.74 -9.55 9.94
N ASP A 9 11.97 -10.80 9.54
CA ASP A 9 13.29 -11.21 9.00
C ASP A 9 13.64 -10.39 7.75
N LEU A 10 12.67 -10.18 6.84
CA LEU A 10 12.83 -9.33 5.66
C LEU A 10 13.11 -7.88 6.05
N ARG A 11 12.41 -7.35 7.05
CA ARG A 11 12.61 -6.00 7.56
C ARG A 11 14.02 -5.80 8.08
N GLN A 12 14.58 -6.75 8.82
CA GLN A 12 15.94 -6.69 9.33
C GLN A 12 17.00 -6.71 8.21
N VAL A 13 16.75 -7.48 7.15
CA VAL A 13 17.64 -7.47 5.96
C VAL A 13 17.52 -6.16 5.20
N HIS A 14 16.31 -5.66 4.97
CA HIS A 14 16.02 -4.38 4.34
C HIS A 14 16.76 -3.23 5.04
N LYS A 15 16.62 -3.13 6.36
CA LYS A 15 17.29 -2.13 7.21
C LYS A 15 18.82 -2.09 7.01
N ARG A 16 19.45 -3.25 6.78
CA ARG A 16 20.88 -3.35 6.57
C ARG A 16 21.33 -2.97 5.15
N LYS A 17 20.44 -3.15 4.15
CA LYS A 17 20.80 -3.01 2.73
C LYS A 17 20.49 -1.65 2.13
N VAL A 18 19.47 -0.97 2.62
CA VAL A 18 18.99 0.30 2.09
C VAL A 18 19.44 1.45 2.99
N PRO A 19 19.78 2.63 2.46
CA PRO A 19 20.13 3.79 3.26
C PRO A 19 19.02 4.15 4.25
N LYS A 20 19.45 4.56 5.46
CA LYS A 20 18.56 4.84 6.60
C LYS A 20 17.39 5.74 6.23
N ALA A 21 17.61 6.79 5.46
CA ALA A 21 16.56 7.72 5.08
C ALA A 21 15.42 7.03 4.31
N PHE A 22 15.74 6.20 3.33
CA PHE A 22 14.74 5.47 2.55
C PHE A 22 14.11 4.31 3.33
N PHE A 23 14.90 3.62 4.15
CA PHE A 23 14.36 2.61 5.06
C PHE A 23 13.33 3.22 6.02
N ASP A 24 13.70 4.29 6.73
CA ASP A 24 12.83 4.97 7.69
C ASP A 24 11.58 5.55 7.00
N TYR A 25 11.71 6.09 5.78
CA TYR A 25 10.58 6.55 4.99
C TYR A 25 9.49 5.47 4.84
N ALA A 26 9.88 4.24 4.59
CA ALA A 26 8.94 3.12 4.44
C ALA A 26 8.47 2.57 5.79
N ASP A 27 9.35 2.54 6.80
CA ASP A 27 9.15 1.82 8.06
C ASP A 27 8.43 2.65 9.13
N ARG A 28 8.72 3.97 9.19
CA ARG A 28 8.26 4.84 10.25
C ARG A 28 6.88 5.45 9.99
N GLY A 29 6.26 5.95 11.07
CA GLY A 29 4.97 6.64 11.07
C GLY A 29 5.08 8.15 11.29
N SER A 30 3.97 8.78 11.63
CA SER A 30 3.87 10.18 12.00
C SER A 30 4.00 10.39 13.53
N TYR A 31 4.43 11.55 13.94
CA TYR A 31 4.56 12.02 15.33
C TYR A 31 5.22 11.00 16.27
N SER A 32 4.50 10.54 17.30
CA SER A 32 4.95 9.53 18.29
C SER A 32 4.73 8.09 17.83
N GLU A 33 4.09 7.88 16.69
CA GLU A 33 3.81 6.56 16.09
C GLU A 33 2.82 5.71 16.92
N ASP A 34 1.92 6.35 17.67
CA ASP A 34 0.91 5.63 18.46
C ASP A 34 -0.06 4.86 17.56
N THR A 35 -0.61 5.51 16.53
CA THR A 35 -1.48 4.85 15.53
C THR A 35 -0.72 3.76 14.75
N LEU A 36 0.57 3.96 14.45
CA LEU A 36 1.39 2.92 13.81
C LEU A 36 1.48 1.65 14.67
N ARG A 37 1.68 1.82 15.99
CA ARG A 37 1.72 0.69 16.93
C ARG A 37 0.33 0.07 17.09
N ALA A 38 -0.70 0.89 17.32
CA ALA A 38 -2.08 0.42 17.47
C ALA A 38 -2.52 -0.45 16.29
N ASN A 39 -2.17 -0.08 15.04
CA ASN A 39 -2.47 -0.91 13.88
C ASN A 39 -1.95 -2.35 13.99
N VAL A 40 -0.84 -2.58 14.67
CA VAL A 40 -0.27 -3.92 14.85
C VAL A 40 -0.81 -4.57 16.12
N ASP A 41 -0.85 -3.83 17.21
CA ASP A 41 -1.20 -4.35 18.54
C ASP A 41 -2.67 -4.77 18.60
N ASP A 42 -3.57 -3.98 18.01
CA ASP A 42 -5.02 -4.27 17.99
C ASP A 42 -5.33 -5.49 17.11
N LEU A 43 -4.66 -5.63 15.95
CA LEU A 43 -4.74 -6.87 15.18
C LEU A 43 -4.32 -8.08 16.04
N GLN A 44 -3.19 -8.00 16.76
CA GLN A 44 -2.69 -9.10 17.59
C GLN A 44 -3.56 -9.36 18.84
N ALA A 45 -4.32 -8.37 19.30
CA ALA A 45 -5.26 -8.52 20.41
C ALA A 45 -6.43 -9.44 20.05
N ILE A 46 -6.85 -9.49 18.79
CA ILE A 46 -7.93 -10.36 18.31
C ILE A 46 -7.45 -11.83 18.33
N LYS A 47 -8.16 -12.69 19.06
CA LYS A 47 -7.80 -14.10 19.23
C LYS A 47 -8.60 -15.00 18.31
N PHE A 48 -7.97 -16.08 17.85
CA PHE A 48 -8.63 -17.11 17.04
C PHE A 48 -9.29 -18.17 17.89
N ARG A 49 -10.37 -18.72 17.37
CA ARG A 49 -11.05 -19.90 17.88
C ARG A 49 -10.50 -21.13 17.16
N GLN A 50 -9.60 -21.87 17.81
CA GLN A 50 -9.06 -23.11 17.27
C GLN A 50 -10.14 -24.19 17.14
N ARG A 51 -10.15 -24.89 16.01
CA ARG A 51 -11.04 -26.05 15.77
C ARG A 51 -10.21 -27.31 15.53
N ILE A 52 -10.73 -28.46 15.97
CA ILE A 52 -10.10 -29.75 15.79
C ILE A 52 -11.02 -30.71 15.06
N LEU A 53 -10.44 -31.74 14.43
CA LEU A 53 -11.14 -32.84 13.75
C LEU A 53 -12.08 -32.36 12.61
N VAL A 54 -11.73 -31.26 11.97
CA VAL A 54 -12.32 -30.77 10.72
C VAL A 54 -11.41 -31.18 9.57
N ASP A 55 -11.97 -31.75 8.50
CA ASP A 55 -11.20 -32.02 7.29
C ASP A 55 -10.83 -30.70 6.60
N VAL A 56 -9.54 -30.38 6.63
CA VAL A 56 -8.96 -29.16 6.03
C VAL A 56 -7.96 -29.50 4.92
N SER A 57 -8.10 -30.67 4.30
CA SER A 57 -7.19 -31.14 3.26
C SER A 57 -7.29 -30.37 1.93
N LYS A 58 -8.38 -29.65 1.69
CA LYS A 58 -8.69 -28.95 0.43
C LYS A 58 -8.78 -27.43 0.60
N ARG A 59 -7.84 -26.83 1.35
CA ARG A 59 -7.83 -25.38 1.52
C ARG A 59 -7.56 -24.65 0.21
N ASP A 60 -8.39 -23.68 -0.08
CA ASP A 60 -8.31 -22.80 -1.25
C ASP A 60 -8.35 -21.33 -0.78
N LEU A 61 -7.32 -20.57 -1.17
CA LEU A 61 -7.18 -19.15 -0.84
C LEU A 61 -7.72 -18.25 -1.96
N SER A 62 -8.20 -18.83 -3.06
CA SER A 62 -8.73 -18.05 -4.17
C SER A 62 -10.00 -17.29 -3.78
N THR A 63 -10.16 -16.12 -4.37
CA THR A 63 -11.31 -15.22 -4.14
C THR A 63 -11.51 -14.32 -5.36
N THR A 64 -12.43 -13.39 -5.27
CA THR A 64 -12.58 -12.29 -6.23
C THR A 64 -12.29 -10.95 -5.56
N ILE A 65 -11.68 -10.04 -6.29
CA ILE A 65 -11.43 -8.65 -5.88
C ILE A 65 -11.98 -7.74 -6.97
N LEU A 66 -12.96 -6.90 -6.65
CA LEU A 66 -13.69 -6.07 -7.62
C LEU A 66 -14.29 -6.88 -8.79
N GLY A 67 -14.72 -8.11 -8.51
CA GLY A 67 -15.27 -9.04 -9.51
C GLY A 67 -14.22 -9.79 -10.35
N GLU A 68 -12.94 -9.52 -10.18
CA GLU A 68 -11.85 -10.21 -10.89
C GLU A 68 -11.25 -11.34 -10.05
N PRO A 69 -10.90 -12.49 -10.63
CA PRO A 69 -10.27 -13.59 -9.90
C PRO A 69 -8.93 -13.19 -9.28
N ALA A 70 -8.73 -13.57 -8.04
CA ALA A 70 -7.47 -13.40 -7.30
C ALA A 70 -7.07 -14.71 -6.61
N ALA A 71 -5.78 -15.03 -6.62
CA ALA A 71 -5.25 -16.26 -6.02
C ALA A 71 -5.23 -16.24 -4.49
N MET A 72 -5.39 -15.08 -3.88
CA MET A 72 -5.53 -14.85 -2.43
C MET A 72 -6.08 -13.44 -2.19
N PRO A 73 -6.68 -13.16 -1.02
CA PRO A 73 -7.32 -11.87 -0.71
C PRO A 73 -6.30 -10.78 -0.36
N LEU A 74 -5.27 -10.61 -1.20
CA LEU A 74 -4.20 -9.64 -1.01
C LEU A 74 -4.03 -8.73 -2.22
N ILE A 75 -3.64 -7.49 -1.95
CA ILE A 75 -3.32 -6.46 -2.93
C ILE A 75 -2.02 -5.79 -2.50
N LEU A 76 -1.09 -5.52 -3.43
CA LEU A 76 0.05 -4.66 -3.12
C LEU A 76 -0.40 -3.20 -3.10
N ALA A 77 -0.35 -2.59 -1.90
CA ALA A 77 -0.74 -1.21 -1.66
C ALA A 77 0.14 -0.20 -2.40
N PRO A 78 -0.36 0.99 -2.72
CA PRO A 78 0.46 2.05 -3.30
C PRO A 78 1.48 2.55 -2.27
N VAL A 79 2.75 2.55 -2.65
CA VAL A 79 3.85 3.09 -1.84
C VAL A 79 4.69 4.03 -2.69
N GLY A 80 4.88 5.25 -2.20
CA GLY A 80 5.77 6.22 -2.85
C GLY A 80 7.25 5.81 -2.71
N LEU A 81 8.11 6.29 -3.62
CA LEU A 81 9.55 6.06 -3.60
C LEU A 81 9.95 4.57 -3.57
N THR A 82 9.12 3.68 -4.09
CA THR A 82 9.41 2.24 -4.13
C THR A 82 10.69 1.94 -4.92
N GLY A 83 10.96 2.68 -6.00
CA GLY A 83 12.21 2.60 -6.76
C GLY A 83 13.46 3.04 -5.98
N MET A 84 13.32 3.73 -4.84
CA MET A 84 14.41 4.04 -3.93
C MET A 84 14.65 2.94 -2.88
N GLN A 85 13.72 2.01 -2.72
CA GLN A 85 13.96 0.80 -1.91
C GLN A 85 14.79 -0.23 -2.70
N TYR A 86 14.54 -0.31 -3.99
CA TYR A 86 15.29 -1.14 -4.94
C TYR A 86 15.13 -0.53 -6.34
N SER A 87 16.19 -0.51 -7.15
CA SER A 87 16.13 0.04 -8.52
C SER A 87 15.01 -0.62 -9.33
N ASP A 88 14.20 0.16 -10.04
CA ASP A 88 13.00 -0.29 -10.76
C ASP A 88 11.99 -1.07 -9.86
N GLY A 89 11.92 -0.69 -8.58
CA GLY A 89 11.17 -1.40 -7.55
C GLY A 89 9.70 -1.59 -7.85
N GLU A 90 9.05 -0.61 -8.45
CA GLU A 90 7.63 -0.65 -8.85
C GLU A 90 7.40 -1.74 -9.91
N ILE A 91 8.30 -1.87 -10.88
CA ILE A 91 8.24 -2.91 -11.93
C ILE A 91 8.43 -4.29 -11.31
N HIS A 92 9.41 -4.44 -10.42
CA HIS A 92 9.64 -5.69 -9.70
C HIS A 92 8.44 -6.10 -8.84
N ALA A 93 7.85 -5.15 -8.10
CA ALA A 93 6.67 -5.41 -7.27
C ALA A 93 5.45 -5.79 -8.11
N CYS A 94 5.21 -5.09 -9.23
CA CYS A 94 4.11 -5.39 -10.13
C CYS A 94 4.24 -6.79 -10.74
N ARG A 95 5.43 -7.17 -11.21
CA ARG A 95 5.70 -8.51 -11.75
C ARG A 95 5.48 -9.62 -10.71
N ALA A 96 5.96 -9.40 -9.49
CA ALA A 96 5.75 -10.34 -8.38
C ALA A 96 4.26 -10.50 -8.04
N ALA A 97 3.49 -9.40 -8.00
CA ALA A 97 2.05 -9.44 -7.78
C ALA A 97 1.33 -10.20 -8.89
N GLN A 98 1.66 -9.94 -10.17
CA GLN A 98 1.08 -10.64 -11.31
C GLN A 98 1.41 -12.14 -11.32
N ALA A 99 2.64 -12.50 -10.95
CA ALA A 99 3.05 -13.90 -10.80
C ALA A 99 2.31 -14.59 -9.64
N ALA A 100 2.05 -13.87 -8.56
CA ALA A 100 1.27 -14.36 -7.42
C ALA A 100 -0.25 -14.37 -7.67
N GLY A 101 -0.74 -13.83 -8.79
CA GLY A 101 -2.16 -13.76 -9.14
C GLY A 101 -2.95 -12.75 -8.30
N ILE A 102 -2.35 -11.62 -7.92
CA ILE A 102 -2.98 -10.57 -7.12
C ILE A 102 -2.79 -9.18 -7.75
N PRO A 103 -3.64 -8.19 -7.45
CA PRO A 103 -3.48 -6.82 -7.94
C PRO A 103 -2.24 -6.11 -7.35
N TYR A 104 -1.67 -5.20 -8.15
CA TYR A 104 -0.65 -4.24 -7.75
C TYR A 104 -1.17 -2.81 -7.96
N THR A 105 -0.89 -1.91 -7.01
CA THR A 105 -1.26 -0.50 -7.12
C THR A 105 -0.01 0.38 -7.24
N LEU A 106 0.13 1.07 -8.36
CA LEU A 106 1.20 2.05 -8.60
C LEU A 106 0.84 3.39 -7.95
N SER A 107 1.76 3.97 -7.18
CA SER A 107 1.56 5.28 -6.55
C SER A 107 1.79 6.45 -7.52
N THR A 108 1.06 7.55 -7.38
CA THR A 108 1.39 8.84 -8.00
C THR A 108 2.84 9.24 -7.72
N MET A 109 3.33 8.96 -6.49
CA MET A 109 4.68 9.29 -6.01
C MET A 109 5.69 8.18 -6.28
N SER A 110 5.53 7.43 -7.35
CA SER A 110 6.46 6.37 -7.76
C SER A 110 7.68 6.93 -8.52
N ILE A 111 8.76 6.17 -8.49
CA ILE A 111 9.97 6.45 -9.28
C ILE A 111 9.80 5.99 -10.73
N CYS A 112 9.16 4.84 -10.95
CA CYS A 112 8.75 4.43 -12.29
C CYS A 112 7.45 5.14 -12.66
N SER A 113 7.33 5.64 -13.89
CA SER A 113 6.09 6.22 -14.39
C SER A 113 5.03 5.14 -14.68
N ILE A 114 3.79 5.58 -14.94
CA ILE A 114 2.70 4.70 -15.43
C ILE A 114 3.17 3.93 -16.66
N GLU A 115 3.79 4.64 -17.62
CA GLU A 115 4.28 4.10 -18.89
C GLU A 115 5.43 3.12 -18.68
N ASP A 116 6.34 3.44 -17.73
CA ASP A 116 7.44 2.54 -17.38
C ASP A 116 6.94 1.18 -16.87
N VAL A 117 5.94 1.20 -15.99
CA VAL A 117 5.35 -0.05 -15.49
C VAL A 117 4.61 -0.75 -16.60
N ALA A 118 3.73 -0.06 -17.34
CA ALA A 118 2.94 -0.63 -18.42
C ALA A 118 3.80 -1.28 -19.52
N ALA A 119 4.96 -0.69 -19.86
CA ALA A 119 5.90 -1.24 -20.83
C ALA A 119 6.66 -2.49 -20.35
N ASN A 120 6.58 -2.83 -19.06
CA ASN A 120 7.38 -3.89 -18.45
C ASN A 120 6.55 -5.00 -17.79
N VAL A 121 5.23 -4.98 -17.92
CA VAL A 121 4.30 -5.98 -17.34
C VAL A 121 3.27 -6.42 -18.37
N ASP A 122 2.73 -7.63 -18.20
CA ASP A 122 1.82 -8.24 -19.20
C ASP A 122 0.34 -7.98 -18.90
N LYS A 123 -0.01 -7.72 -17.64
CA LYS A 123 -1.40 -7.55 -17.19
C LYS A 123 -1.65 -6.13 -16.69
N PRO A 124 -2.90 -5.64 -16.74
CA PRO A 124 -3.29 -4.38 -16.11
C PRO A 124 -2.89 -4.32 -14.63
N PHE A 125 -2.65 -3.13 -14.15
CA PHE A 125 -2.42 -2.80 -12.74
C PHE A 125 -3.34 -1.67 -12.32
N TRP A 126 -3.40 -1.37 -11.02
CA TRP A 126 -4.15 -0.24 -10.48
C TRP A 126 -3.26 0.99 -10.39
N PHE A 127 -3.83 2.16 -10.56
CA PHE A 127 -3.13 3.43 -10.36
C PHE A 127 -3.72 4.19 -9.18
N GLN A 128 -2.87 4.60 -8.23
CA GLN A 128 -3.29 5.42 -7.11
C GLN A 128 -3.06 6.89 -7.43
N LEU A 129 -4.10 7.70 -7.20
CA LEU A 129 -4.13 9.14 -7.45
C LEU A 129 -4.23 9.92 -6.13
N TYR A 130 -3.35 10.92 -5.98
CA TYR A 130 -3.57 12.04 -5.07
C TYR A 130 -4.18 13.21 -5.85
N VAL A 131 -5.17 13.87 -5.26
CA VAL A 131 -5.73 15.08 -5.88
C VAL A 131 -4.86 16.28 -5.51
N MET A 132 -4.34 16.93 -6.53
CA MET A 132 -3.54 18.14 -6.42
C MET A 132 -4.34 19.37 -6.88
N LYS A 133 -3.88 20.58 -6.51
CA LYS A 133 -4.51 21.86 -6.90
C LYS A 133 -4.62 22.02 -8.42
N ASP A 134 -3.61 21.56 -9.17
CA ASP A 134 -3.64 21.60 -10.63
C ASP A 134 -4.56 20.50 -11.19
N ARG A 135 -5.80 20.84 -11.45
CA ARG A 135 -6.81 19.94 -12.02
C ARG A 135 -6.47 19.49 -13.45
N GLY A 136 -5.72 20.30 -14.20
CA GLY A 136 -5.22 19.95 -15.55
C GLY A 136 -4.24 18.78 -15.46
N PHE A 137 -3.32 18.85 -14.51
CA PHE A 137 -2.38 17.78 -14.25
C PHE A 137 -3.06 16.49 -13.75
N ILE A 138 -4.06 16.61 -12.86
CA ILE A 138 -4.84 15.46 -12.41
C ILE A 138 -5.53 14.76 -13.58
N LYS A 139 -6.15 15.55 -14.47
CA LYS A 139 -6.79 15.01 -15.69
C LYS A 139 -5.77 14.31 -16.58
N GLU A 140 -4.59 14.89 -16.79
CA GLU A 140 -3.50 14.27 -17.56
C GLU A 140 -3.08 12.91 -16.95
N LEU A 141 -2.91 12.82 -15.63
CA LEU A 141 -2.58 11.56 -14.95
C LEU A 141 -3.66 10.50 -15.17
N ILE A 142 -4.93 10.88 -15.09
CA ILE A 142 -6.06 9.97 -15.35
C ILE A 142 -6.05 9.51 -16.81
N GLU A 143 -5.85 10.40 -17.77
CA GLU A 143 -5.76 10.08 -19.20
C GLU A 143 -4.59 9.12 -19.48
N ARG A 144 -3.43 9.31 -18.85
CA ARG A 144 -2.27 8.41 -18.92
C ARG A 144 -2.59 7.03 -18.33
N ALA A 145 -3.27 6.98 -17.19
CA ALA A 145 -3.71 5.73 -16.59
C ALA A 145 -4.70 4.96 -17.49
N ILE A 146 -5.62 5.68 -18.15
CA ILE A 146 -6.54 5.09 -19.16
C ILE A 146 -5.74 4.55 -20.34
N ALA A 147 -4.82 5.32 -20.89
CA ALA A 147 -3.98 4.91 -22.03
C ALA A 147 -3.12 3.68 -21.68
N ALA A 148 -2.63 3.59 -20.46
CA ALA A 148 -1.91 2.43 -19.93
C ALA A 148 -2.81 1.23 -19.58
N LYS A 149 -4.13 1.36 -19.75
CA LYS A 149 -5.14 0.33 -19.44
C LYS A 149 -5.13 -0.09 -17.96
N CYS A 150 -4.88 0.85 -17.04
CA CYS A 150 -5.04 0.57 -15.62
C CYS A 150 -6.48 0.10 -15.34
N SER A 151 -6.64 -0.99 -14.59
CA SER A 151 -7.95 -1.62 -14.37
C SER A 151 -8.76 -0.99 -13.24
N ALA A 152 -8.11 -0.26 -12.33
CA ALA A 152 -8.77 0.52 -11.29
C ALA A 152 -7.99 1.79 -10.96
N LEU A 153 -8.73 2.81 -10.51
CA LEU A 153 -8.18 4.04 -9.92
C LEU A 153 -8.40 4.01 -8.41
N VAL A 154 -7.31 4.13 -7.64
CA VAL A 154 -7.34 4.21 -6.18
C VAL A 154 -7.17 5.66 -5.77
N LEU A 155 -8.26 6.33 -5.48
CA LEU A 155 -8.26 7.73 -5.05
C LEU A 155 -7.97 7.81 -3.56
N THR A 156 -6.84 8.39 -3.20
CA THR A 156 -6.43 8.55 -1.80
C THR A 156 -6.90 9.89 -1.26
N VAL A 157 -7.75 9.85 -0.23
CA VAL A 157 -8.48 11.03 0.28
C VAL A 157 -7.98 11.53 1.64
N ASP A 158 -7.11 10.81 2.32
CA ASP A 158 -6.56 11.12 3.64
C ASP A 158 -5.29 11.98 3.62
N LEU A 159 -4.95 12.61 2.49
CA LEU A 159 -3.70 13.38 2.30
C LEU A 159 -3.94 14.82 1.82
N GLN A 160 -4.97 15.49 2.31
CA GLN A 160 -5.16 16.93 2.09
C GLN A 160 -4.05 17.76 2.78
N VAL A 161 -3.58 17.26 3.91
CA VAL A 161 -2.45 17.78 4.69
C VAL A 161 -1.49 16.64 4.99
N ILE A 162 -0.19 16.88 4.86
CA ILE A 162 0.83 15.87 5.14
C ILE A 162 1.04 15.75 6.66
N GLY A 163 0.87 14.55 7.21
CA GLY A 163 1.20 14.24 8.60
C GLY A 163 2.68 14.49 8.91
N GLN A 164 2.99 14.95 10.12
CA GLN A 164 4.37 15.23 10.53
C GLN A 164 5.16 13.95 10.76
N ARG A 165 6.04 13.62 9.85
CA ARG A 165 6.91 12.43 9.92
C ARG A 165 8.27 12.85 10.45
N HIS A 166 8.44 12.77 11.77
CA HIS A 166 9.65 13.21 12.45
C HIS A 166 10.92 12.48 11.96
N ALA A 167 10.79 11.20 11.56
CA ALA A 167 11.91 10.45 11.02
C ALA A 167 12.36 11.00 9.66
N ASP A 168 11.43 11.37 8.78
CA ASP A 168 11.74 11.94 7.47
C ASP A 168 12.46 13.28 7.62
N ILE A 169 11.97 14.15 8.52
CA ILE A 169 12.59 15.43 8.84
C ILE A 169 14.03 15.22 9.39
N LYS A 170 14.20 14.34 10.40
CA LYS A 170 15.51 14.04 11.00
C LYS A 170 16.48 13.43 10.01
N ASN A 171 15.98 12.67 9.06
CA ASN A 171 16.80 12.09 7.99
C ASN A 171 17.07 13.09 6.84
N GLY A 172 16.56 14.35 6.94
CA GLY A 172 16.72 15.39 5.93
C GLY A 172 16.06 15.03 4.59
N MET A 173 14.99 14.26 4.64
CA MET A 173 14.06 14.12 3.53
C MET A 173 13.14 15.35 3.48
N THR A 174 13.72 16.50 3.76
CA THR A 174 13.14 17.83 3.63
C THR A 174 13.37 18.37 2.23
N VAL A 175 12.74 19.46 1.91
CA VAL A 175 12.97 20.14 0.64
C VAL A 175 13.52 21.53 0.94
N PRO A 176 14.74 21.81 0.52
CA PRO A 176 15.74 20.94 -0.13
C PRO A 176 16.29 19.83 0.79
N PRO A 177 16.83 18.71 0.23
CA PRO A 177 17.45 17.67 1.02
C PRO A 177 18.68 18.19 1.76
N GLU A 178 18.77 17.89 3.05
CA GLU A 178 19.93 18.26 3.85
C GLU A 178 20.99 17.16 3.83
N TRP A 179 22.18 17.47 3.38
CA TRP A 179 23.32 16.55 3.38
C TRP A 179 24.17 16.71 4.64
N SER A 180 24.64 15.60 5.19
CA SER A 180 25.57 15.56 6.30
C SER A 180 26.60 14.46 6.10
N LEU A 181 27.75 14.55 6.79
CA LEU A 181 28.79 13.53 6.72
C LEU A 181 28.26 12.14 7.14
N SER A 182 27.40 12.08 8.14
CA SER A 182 26.79 10.82 8.58
C SER A 182 25.92 10.18 7.51
N LYS A 183 25.16 10.97 6.73
CA LYS A 183 24.35 10.48 5.61
C LYS A 183 25.25 9.97 4.48
N LEU A 184 26.33 10.70 4.15
CA LEU A 184 27.30 10.23 3.14
C LEU A 184 27.94 8.91 3.53
N LEU A 185 28.29 8.73 4.81
CA LEU A 185 28.83 7.47 5.33
C LEU A 185 27.79 6.34 5.29
N ASP A 186 26.51 6.63 5.61
CA ASP A 186 25.43 5.65 5.49
C ASP A 186 25.26 5.18 4.04
N PHE A 187 25.23 6.09 3.06
CA PHE A 187 25.19 5.74 1.64
C PHE A 187 26.40 4.92 1.22
N ALA A 188 27.61 5.32 1.61
CA ALA A 188 28.85 4.61 1.32
C ALA A 188 28.85 3.18 1.91
N SER A 189 28.16 2.96 3.02
CA SER A 189 28.02 1.64 3.64
C SER A 189 27.06 0.69 2.89
N LYS A 190 26.36 1.17 1.85
CA LYS A 190 25.34 0.43 1.06
C LYS A 190 25.77 0.30 -0.42
N PRO A 191 26.94 -0.27 -0.73
CA PRO A 191 27.51 -0.23 -2.10
C PRO A 191 26.60 -0.92 -3.14
N ALA A 192 25.92 -2.00 -2.78
CA ALA A 192 25.02 -2.69 -3.70
C ALA A 192 23.79 -1.82 -4.05
N TRP A 193 23.25 -1.09 -3.09
CA TRP A 193 22.15 -0.14 -3.31
C TRP A 193 22.60 1.02 -4.19
N VAL A 194 23.76 1.64 -3.88
CA VAL A 194 24.33 2.72 -4.67
C VAL A 194 24.55 2.28 -6.12
N ALA A 195 25.16 1.11 -6.32
CA ALA A 195 25.39 0.56 -7.65
C ALA A 195 24.08 0.29 -8.41
N GLY A 196 23.03 -0.19 -7.71
CA GLY A 196 21.70 -0.38 -8.29
C GLY A 196 21.08 0.92 -8.78
N VAL A 197 21.06 1.95 -7.94
CA VAL A 197 20.52 3.27 -8.29
C VAL A 197 21.34 3.94 -9.40
N LEU A 198 22.68 3.83 -9.37
CA LEU A 198 23.54 4.41 -10.41
C LEU A 198 23.40 3.72 -11.78
N ARG A 199 23.11 2.42 -11.82
CA ARG A 199 22.85 1.68 -13.06
C ARG A 199 21.40 1.89 -13.54
N GLY A 200 20.49 2.17 -12.62
CA GLY A 200 19.07 2.45 -12.93
C GLY A 200 18.91 3.71 -13.77
N LYS A 201 17.96 3.67 -14.69
CA LYS A 201 17.61 4.82 -15.54
C LYS A 201 16.66 5.81 -14.84
N ARG A 202 15.96 5.36 -13.79
CA ARG A 202 14.89 6.10 -13.10
C ARG A 202 15.36 6.51 -11.72
N ARG A 203 15.37 7.82 -11.45
CA ARG A 203 15.93 8.38 -10.20
C ARG A 203 15.10 9.53 -9.63
N THR A 204 13.98 9.84 -10.24
CA THR A 204 13.07 10.91 -9.83
C THR A 204 11.62 10.44 -9.96
N PHE A 205 10.65 11.23 -9.53
CA PHE A 205 9.23 10.89 -9.61
C PHE A 205 8.75 10.82 -11.05
N GLY A 206 8.66 9.60 -11.60
CA GLY A 206 8.40 9.36 -13.01
C GLY A 206 7.07 9.91 -13.54
N ASN A 207 6.04 9.99 -12.68
CA ASN A 207 4.75 10.54 -13.07
C ASN A 207 4.71 12.07 -13.09
N LEU A 208 5.68 12.74 -12.46
CA LEU A 208 5.71 14.19 -12.29
C LEU A 208 6.72 14.87 -13.23
N VAL A 209 7.69 14.11 -13.75
CA VAL A 209 8.70 14.62 -14.69
C VAL A 209 8.02 15.13 -15.98
N GLY A 210 8.46 16.30 -16.44
CA GLY A 210 7.98 16.91 -17.67
C GLY A 210 6.77 17.83 -17.49
N HIS A 211 6.02 17.70 -16.39
CA HIS A 211 4.93 18.64 -16.08
C HIS A 211 5.48 20.02 -15.64
N LEU A 212 6.62 20.02 -14.96
CA LEU A 212 7.29 21.25 -14.54
C LEU A 212 8.41 21.63 -15.50
N LYS A 213 8.21 22.65 -16.30
CA LYS A 213 9.27 23.22 -17.17
C LYS A 213 10.46 23.68 -16.31
N GLY A 214 11.62 23.06 -16.49
CA GLY A 214 12.88 23.46 -15.87
C GLY A 214 13.22 22.82 -14.52
N THR A 215 12.52 21.77 -14.09
CA THR A 215 12.79 21.07 -12.82
C THR A 215 13.13 19.60 -13.02
N ASP A 216 14.29 19.32 -13.60
CA ASP A 216 14.91 17.98 -13.57
C ASP A 216 15.52 17.67 -12.18
N ASP A 217 15.48 18.62 -11.25
CA ASP A 217 16.01 18.51 -9.90
C ASP A 217 14.94 17.96 -8.94
N ILE A 218 15.24 16.85 -8.29
CA ILE A 218 14.40 16.20 -7.27
C ILE A 218 14.03 17.14 -6.12
N THR A 219 14.86 18.14 -5.85
CA THR A 219 14.67 19.16 -4.80
C THR A 219 13.55 20.13 -5.17
N ALA A 220 13.62 20.70 -6.37
CA ALA A 220 12.59 21.62 -6.87
C ALA A 220 11.23 20.90 -7.01
N LEU A 221 11.27 19.63 -7.45
CA LEU A 221 10.08 18.80 -7.57
C LEU A 221 9.47 18.47 -6.20
N GLY A 222 10.27 18.17 -5.19
CA GLY A 222 9.79 17.94 -3.82
C GLY A 222 9.14 19.20 -3.21
N THR A 223 9.73 20.40 -3.42
CA THR A 223 9.14 21.67 -2.97
C THR A 223 7.78 21.91 -3.63
N TRP A 224 7.70 21.68 -4.93
CA TRP A 224 6.44 21.82 -5.65
C TRP A 224 5.39 20.85 -5.11
N ILE A 225 5.71 19.55 -4.96
CA ILE A 225 4.79 18.53 -4.41
C ILE A 225 4.20 18.99 -3.08
N ALA A 226 5.03 19.47 -2.15
CA ALA A 226 4.58 19.92 -0.83
C ALA A 226 3.55 21.06 -0.87
N THR A 227 3.56 21.87 -1.95
CA THR A 227 2.62 23.00 -2.16
C THR A 227 1.38 22.61 -2.95
N GLN A 228 1.38 21.41 -3.59
CA GLN A 228 0.32 21.01 -4.52
C GLN A 228 -0.82 20.25 -3.88
N PHE A 229 -0.66 19.70 -2.67
CA PHE A 229 -1.79 19.06 -1.99
C PHE A 229 -2.95 20.04 -1.82
N ASP A 230 -4.14 19.59 -2.21
CA ASP A 230 -5.32 20.43 -2.20
C ASP A 230 -6.07 20.31 -0.88
N THR A 231 -5.93 21.34 -0.04
CA THR A 231 -6.62 21.44 1.24
C THR A 231 -8.12 21.72 1.11
N THR A 232 -8.61 21.99 -0.10
CA THR A 232 -10.02 22.28 -0.39
C THR A 232 -10.77 21.07 -0.99
N LEU A 233 -10.09 19.93 -1.14
CA LEU A 233 -10.65 18.70 -1.66
C LEU A 233 -11.94 18.33 -0.89
N ASN A 234 -12.98 17.98 -1.63
CA ASN A 234 -14.29 17.63 -1.09
C ASN A 234 -15.01 16.60 -1.99
N TRP A 235 -16.20 16.14 -1.58
CA TRP A 235 -16.97 15.11 -2.26
C TRP A 235 -17.29 15.43 -3.73
N LYS A 236 -17.43 16.69 -4.11
CA LYS A 236 -17.66 17.11 -5.53
C LYS A 236 -16.45 16.84 -6.41
N ASP A 237 -15.26 16.87 -5.84
CA ASP A 237 -14.04 16.50 -6.58
C ASP A 237 -14.02 15.01 -6.91
N ILE A 238 -14.60 14.18 -6.04
CA ILE A 238 -14.75 12.74 -6.28
C ILE A 238 -15.74 12.48 -7.41
N GLU A 239 -16.88 13.19 -7.42
CA GLU A 239 -17.85 13.16 -8.51
C GLU A 239 -17.22 13.58 -9.84
N TRP A 240 -16.40 14.64 -9.82
CA TRP A 240 -15.66 15.07 -11.01
C TRP A 240 -14.69 13.98 -11.50
N ILE A 241 -13.89 13.37 -10.62
CA ILE A 241 -12.98 12.28 -10.98
C ILE A 241 -13.77 11.08 -11.52
N ARG A 242 -14.89 10.71 -10.89
CA ARG A 242 -15.77 9.65 -11.38
C ARG A 242 -16.27 9.92 -12.79
N SER A 243 -16.56 11.20 -13.12
CA SER A 243 -17.06 11.56 -14.44
C SER A 243 -16.04 11.39 -15.58
N ILE A 244 -14.75 11.41 -15.27
CA ILE A 244 -13.66 11.28 -16.25
C ILE A 244 -12.94 9.93 -16.20
N TRP A 245 -13.12 9.14 -15.13
CA TRP A 245 -12.56 7.80 -15.00
C TRP A 245 -13.62 6.72 -15.34
N PRO A 246 -13.44 5.95 -16.42
CA PRO A 246 -14.47 4.99 -16.86
C PRO A 246 -14.40 3.62 -16.17
N GLY A 247 -13.30 3.32 -15.45
CA GLY A 247 -13.04 2.04 -14.81
C GLY A 247 -13.52 1.96 -13.37
N LYS A 248 -13.06 0.95 -12.64
CA LYS A 248 -13.32 0.79 -11.21
C LYS A 248 -12.68 1.90 -10.40
N LEU A 249 -13.44 2.53 -9.49
CA LEU A 249 -12.98 3.56 -8.57
C LEU A 249 -12.98 3.02 -7.14
N ILE A 250 -11.88 3.23 -6.43
CA ILE A 250 -11.68 2.82 -5.06
C ILE A 250 -11.34 4.06 -4.24
N LEU A 251 -12.03 4.31 -3.15
CA LEU A 251 -11.70 5.40 -2.22
C LEU A 251 -10.82 4.85 -1.09
N LYS A 252 -9.62 5.40 -0.91
CA LYS A 252 -8.67 4.93 0.10
C LYS A 252 -8.39 6.00 1.15
N GLY A 253 -8.41 5.58 2.43
CA GLY A 253 -8.13 6.48 3.56
C GLY A 253 -9.38 6.85 4.33
N VAL A 254 -10.43 6.04 4.22
CA VAL A 254 -11.68 6.20 4.98
C VAL A 254 -11.50 5.52 6.33
N LEU A 255 -11.79 6.24 7.42
CA LEU A 255 -11.63 5.76 8.80
C LEU A 255 -12.82 6.11 9.70
N ASP A 256 -13.83 6.73 9.14
CA ASP A 256 -15.03 7.18 9.82
C ASP A 256 -16.28 6.69 9.09
N VAL A 257 -17.34 6.34 9.85
CA VAL A 257 -18.58 5.79 9.32
C VAL A 257 -19.34 6.81 8.49
N GLU A 258 -19.40 8.08 8.94
CA GLU A 258 -20.08 9.16 8.20
C GLU A 258 -19.39 9.38 6.83
N ASP A 259 -18.05 9.31 6.79
CA ASP A 259 -17.29 9.37 5.54
C ASP A 259 -17.53 8.14 4.65
N ALA A 260 -17.72 6.96 5.24
CA ALA A 260 -18.04 5.74 4.50
C ALA A 260 -19.44 5.81 3.87
N GLU A 261 -20.42 6.37 4.58
CA GLU A 261 -21.77 6.65 4.04
C GLU A 261 -21.72 7.61 2.84
N GLU A 262 -20.94 8.68 2.93
CA GLU A 262 -20.75 9.60 1.82
C GLU A 262 -20.02 8.93 0.65
N ALA A 263 -19.00 8.11 0.94
CA ALA A 263 -18.27 7.33 -0.06
C ALA A 263 -19.20 6.42 -0.88
N ALA A 264 -20.19 5.77 -0.22
CA ALA A 264 -21.15 4.90 -0.88
C ALA A 264 -22.07 5.64 -1.88
N LYS A 265 -22.22 6.97 -1.74
CA LYS A 265 -23.05 7.80 -2.64
C LYS A 265 -22.30 8.23 -3.90
N THR A 266 -20.96 8.07 -3.96
CA THR A 266 -20.12 8.58 -5.05
C THR A 266 -20.09 7.68 -6.29
N GLY A 267 -20.64 6.46 -6.22
CA GLY A 267 -20.54 5.45 -7.26
C GLY A 267 -19.15 4.79 -7.34
N ALA A 268 -18.34 4.88 -6.29
CA ALA A 268 -17.13 4.08 -6.15
C ALA A 268 -17.52 2.61 -5.87
N GLU A 269 -16.78 1.68 -6.45
CA GLU A 269 -17.05 0.25 -6.29
C GLU A 269 -16.49 -0.33 -5.00
N ALA A 270 -15.49 0.33 -4.40
CA ALA A 270 -14.91 -0.10 -3.13
C ALA A 270 -14.36 1.06 -2.31
N LEU A 271 -14.20 0.81 -1.02
CA LEU A 271 -13.40 1.66 -0.15
C LEU A 271 -12.33 0.85 0.59
N VAL A 272 -11.24 1.51 0.97
CA VAL A 272 -10.19 0.94 1.82
C VAL A 272 -10.26 1.61 3.18
N VAL A 273 -10.61 0.85 4.20
CA VAL A 273 -10.50 1.27 5.60
C VAL A 273 -9.02 1.39 5.94
N SER A 274 -8.55 2.62 6.17
CA SER A 274 -7.13 2.94 6.21
C SER A 274 -6.84 4.24 6.96
N ASN A 275 -5.85 4.21 7.83
CA ASN A 275 -5.21 5.40 8.43
C ASN A 275 -3.84 5.69 7.80
N HIS A 276 -3.66 5.32 6.52
CA HIS A 276 -2.39 5.45 5.80
C HIS A 276 -1.22 4.71 6.47
N GLY A 277 -1.52 3.63 7.20
CA GLY A 277 -0.54 2.86 7.95
C GLY A 277 0.13 3.64 9.08
N GLY A 278 -0.60 4.54 9.75
CA GLY A 278 -0.11 5.39 10.84
C GLY A 278 0.85 6.48 10.38
N ARG A 279 0.68 7.02 9.18
CA ARG A 279 1.58 8.03 8.58
C ARG A 279 0.92 9.41 8.46
N GLN A 280 -0.34 9.56 8.87
CA GLN A 280 -1.12 10.79 8.81
C GLN A 280 -1.46 11.29 10.21
N LEU A 281 -2.69 11.23 10.66
CA LEU A 281 -3.09 11.62 12.01
C LEU A 281 -2.59 10.57 13.02
N ASP A 282 -1.68 10.97 13.92
CA ASP A 282 -1.29 10.14 15.06
C ASP A 282 -2.29 10.34 16.19
N GLY A 283 -2.61 9.28 16.93
CA GLY A 283 -3.71 9.25 17.89
C GLY A 283 -5.09 8.95 17.24
N ALA A 284 -5.14 8.69 15.94
CA ALA A 284 -6.32 8.11 15.31
C ALA A 284 -6.47 6.62 15.71
N PRO A 285 -7.70 6.06 15.68
CA PRO A 285 -7.91 4.63 15.93
C PRO A 285 -7.15 3.79 14.91
N SER A 286 -6.89 2.54 15.25
CA SER A 286 -6.38 1.57 14.27
C SER A 286 -7.45 1.27 13.23
N SER A 287 -7.01 0.92 12.01
CA SER A 287 -7.95 0.58 10.94
C SER A 287 -8.81 -0.65 11.28
N ILE A 288 -8.27 -1.59 12.09
CA ILE A 288 -9.01 -2.80 12.47
C ILE A 288 -10.09 -2.51 13.51
N GLU A 289 -9.91 -1.51 14.35
CA GLU A 289 -10.87 -1.09 15.36
C GLU A 289 -12.16 -0.55 14.72
N VAL A 290 -12.06 0.21 13.65
CA VAL A 290 -13.21 0.83 12.96
C VAL A 290 -13.79 -0.04 11.83
N LEU A 291 -13.08 -1.09 11.43
CA LEU A 291 -13.50 -1.93 10.31
C LEU A 291 -14.89 -2.52 10.47
N PRO A 292 -15.28 -3.14 11.61
CA PRO A 292 -16.61 -3.76 11.76
C PRO A 292 -17.75 -2.76 11.56
N GLU A 293 -17.65 -1.58 12.15
CA GLU A 293 -18.68 -0.55 12.07
C GLU A 293 -18.87 -0.04 10.63
N ILE A 294 -17.78 0.15 9.89
CA ILE A 294 -17.83 0.52 8.47
C ILE A 294 -18.41 -0.61 7.61
N VAL A 295 -18.08 -1.87 7.91
CA VAL A 295 -18.64 -3.04 7.21
C VAL A 295 -20.13 -3.14 7.44
N ASP A 296 -20.59 -2.95 8.67
CA ASP A 296 -22.01 -3.02 9.02
C ASP A 296 -22.83 -1.92 8.30
N GLU A 297 -22.26 -0.72 8.12
CA GLU A 297 -22.97 0.40 7.51
C GLU A 297 -23.00 0.36 5.98
N VAL A 298 -21.88 -0.01 5.32
CA VAL A 298 -21.79 0.12 3.86
C VAL A 298 -21.33 -1.16 3.14
N GLY A 299 -21.10 -2.26 3.85
CA GLY A 299 -20.59 -3.49 3.25
C GLY A 299 -21.55 -4.19 2.28
N ASP A 300 -22.84 -3.85 2.29
CA ASP A 300 -23.85 -4.27 1.31
C ASP A 300 -23.89 -3.38 0.05
N LYS A 301 -23.32 -2.16 0.15
CA LYS A 301 -23.35 -1.12 -0.89
C LYS A 301 -22.07 -1.12 -1.73
N MET A 302 -20.92 -1.50 -1.15
CA MET A 302 -19.60 -1.49 -1.81
C MET A 302 -18.64 -2.52 -1.22
N GLU A 303 -17.58 -2.87 -1.97
CA GLU A 303 -16.56 -3.80 -1.49
C GLU A 303 -15.65 -3.11 -0.46
N ILE A 304 -15.56 -3.69 0.74
CA ILE A 304 -14.72 -3.15 1.82
C ILE A 304 -13.36 -3.83 1.79
N MET A 305 -12.32 -3.04 1.58
CA MET A 305 -10.92 -3.44 1.65
C MET A 305 -10.29 -2.89 2.93
N PHE A 306 -9.24 -3.52 3.38
CA PHE A 306 -8.56 -3.15 4.62
C PHE A 306 -7.06 -2.90 4.39
N ASP A 307 -6.48 -1.88 5.02
CA ASP A 307 -5.04 -1.77 5.22
C ASP A 307 -4.68 -1.23 6.61
N GLY A 308 -3.45 -1.44 7.01
CA GLY A 308 -2.91 -1.05 8.31
C GLY A 308 -2.52 -2.25 9.15
N GLY A 309 -1.26 -2.31 9.56
CA GLY A 309 -0.78 -3.30 10.54
C GLY A 309 -0.39 -4.68 9.99
N ILE A 310 -0.83 -5.13 8.84
CA ILE A 310 -0.62 -6.50 8.34
C ILE A 310 0.87 -6.83 8.22
N ARG A 311 1.29 -7.89 8.94
CA ARG A 311 2.65 -8.46 8.93
C ARG A 311 2.65 -9.98 8.81
N SER A 312 1.47 -10.63 8.90
CA SER A 312 1.32 -12.08 8.86
C SER A 312 0.06 -12.49 8.13
N GLY A 313 -0.02 -13.76 7.72
CA GLY A 313 -1.27 -14.34 7.21
C GLY A 313 -2.37 -14.42 8.27
N GLN A 314 -2.01 -14.41 9.54
CA GLN A 314 -2.97 -14.31 10.64
C GLN A 314 -3.68 -12.95 10.65
N ASP A 315 -2.93 -11.85 10.39
CA ASP A 315 -3.52 -10.51 10.35
C ASP A 315 -4.49 -10.37 9.18
N VAL A 316 -4.18 -11.00 8.04
CA VAL A 316 -5.11 -11.10 6.91
C VAL A 316 -6.40 -11.80 7.33
N MET A 317 -6.29 -12.96 7.99
CA MET A 317 -7.47 -13.70 8.43
C MET A 317 -8.34 -12.94 9.43
N ARG A 318 -7.73 -12.15 10.34
CA ARG A 318 -8.46 -11.27 11.28
C ARG A 318 -9.29 -10.22 10.56
N ALA A 319 -8.69 -9.54 9.59
CA ALA A 319 -9.40 -8.53 8.81
C ALA A 319 -10.55 -9.13 7.98
N LEU A 320 -10.33 -10.30 7.36
CA LEU A 320 -11.39 -11.03 6.64
C LEU A 320 -12.52 -11.44 7.59
N ALA A 321 -12.18 -11.96 8.77
CA ALA A 321 -13.17 -12.39 9.77
C ALA A 321 -14.04 -11.23 10.29
N LEU A 322 -13.53 -10.00 10.23
CA LEU A 322 -14.27 -8.77 10.57
C LEU A 322 -14.91 -8.09 9.34
N GLY A 323 -15.04 -8.82 8.23
CA GLY A 323 -15.85 -8.41 7.08
C GLY A 323 -15.09 -7.77 5.91
N ALA A 324 -13.77 -7.55 5.98
CA ALA A 324 -13.02 -7.13 4.82
C ALA A 324 -13.06 -8.21 3.72
N LYS A 325 -13.19 -7.80 2.46
CA LYS A 325 -13.14 -8.73 1.31
C LYS A 325 -11.71 -9.02 0.87
N SER A 326 -10.81 -8.06 1.07
CA SER A 326 -9.39 -8.19 0.74
C SER A 326 -8.56 -7.20 1.55
N CYS A 327 -7.24 -7.43 1.58
CA CYS A 327 -6.30 -6.65 2.36
C CYS A 327 -5.21 -6.05 1.46
N MET A 328 -4.92 -4.76 1.64
CA MET A 328 -3.76 -4.12 1.05
C MET A 328 -2.55 -4.23 1.98
N ILE A 329 -1.41 -4.62 1.45
CA ILE A 329 -0.14 -4.68 2.17
C ILE A 329 0.86 -3.65 1.59
N GLY A 330 1.42 -2.80 2.45
CA GLY A 330 2.47 -1.83 2.09
C GLY A 330 3.83 -2.30 2.59
N ARG A 331 4.11 -2.06 3.86
CA ARG A 331 5.43 -2.37 4.47
C ARG A 331 5.85 -3.83 4.29
N ALA A 332 4.93 -4.78 4.35
CA ALA A 332 5.24 -6.20 4.24
C ALA A 332 5.97 -6.54 2.92
N TYR A 333 5.46 -6.06 1.76
CA TYR A 333 6.14 -6.31 0.51
C TYR A 333 7.36 -5.41 0.30
N ILE A 334 7.33 -4.16 0.80
CA ILE A 334 8.47 -3.23 0.70
C ILE A 334 9.69 -3.78 1.46
N HIS A 335 9.51 -4.43 2.60
CA HIS A 335 10.61 -5.08 3.30
C HIS A 335 11.20 -6.22 2.46
N GLY A 336 10.38 -6.98 1.75
CA GLY A 336 10.84 -7.97 0.78
C GLY A 336 11.65 -7.33 -0.35
N LEU A 337 11.08 -6.29 -0.96
CA LEU A 337 11.70 -5.58 -2.08
C LEU A 337 13.07 -5.00 -1.70
N GLY A 338 13.15 -4.23 -0.62
CA GLY A 338 14.42 -3.63 -0.16
C GLY A 338 15.44 -4.68 0.29
N ALA A 339 14.99 -5.84 0.75
CA ALA A 339 15.87 -6.94 1.13
C ALA A 339 16.49 -7.65 -0.08
N PHE A 340 15.69 -7.99 -1.11
CA PHE A 340 16.13 -8.89 -2.18
C PHE A 340 15.55 -8.57 -3.58
N GLY A 341 14.97 -7.39 -3.79
CA GLY A 341 14.29 -7.04 -5.05
C GLY A 341 13.03 -7.86 -5.29
N GLY A 342 12.71 -8.17 -6.54
CA GLY A 342 11.55 -9.00 -6.92
C GLY A 342 11.44 -10.31 -6.14
N PRO A 343 12.51 -11.16 -6.09
CA PRO A 343 12.49 -12.38 -5.27
C PRO A 343 12.19 -12.17 -3.78
N GLY A 344 12.44 -10.97 -3.26
CA GLY A 344 12.06 -10.62 -1.89
C GLY A 344 10.56 -10.35 -1.74
N VAL A 345 9.93 -9.75 -2.77
CA VAL A 345 8.47 -9.58 -2.81
C VAL A 345 7.80 -10.95 -2.92
N ASP A 346 8.28 -11.83 -3.81
CA ASP A 346 7.79 -13.21 -3.92
C ASP A 346 7.84 -13.91 -2.56
N LYS A 347 8.97 -13.78 -1.85
CA LYS A 347 9.14 -14.39 -0.53
C LYS A 347 8.17 -13.82 0.52
N ALA A 348 7.90 -12.51 0.51
CA ALA A 348 6.92 -11.90 1.41
C ALA A 348 5.50 -12.43 1.13
N LEU A 349 5.13 -12.55 -0.14
CA LEU A 349 3.84 -13.10 -0.56
C LEU A 349 3.70 -14.57 -0.19
N ASP A 350 4.75 -15.37 -0.37
CA ASP A 350 4.76 -16.78 0.04
C ASP A 350 4.60 -16.96 1.55
N ILE A 351 5.25 -16.11 2.35
CA ILE A 351 5.09 -16.12 3.82
C ILE A 351 3.62 -15.89 4.17
N LEU A 352 3.03 -14.79 3.69
CA LEU A 352 1.65 -14.43 4.00
C LEU A 352 0.65 -15.49 3.52
N ARG A 353 0.85 -16.05 2.32
CA ARG A 353 0.04 -17.14 1.77
C ARG A 353 0.08 -18.37 2.66
N ASN A 354 1.28 -18.82 3.04
CA ASN A 354 1.47 -20.00 3.86
C ASN A 354 0.88 -19.82 5.25
N GLU A 355 1.12 -18.69 5.89
CA GLU A 355 0.58 -18.39 7.22
C GLU A 355 -0.95 -18.30 7.21
N LEU A 356 -1.56 -17.67 6.18
CA LEU A 356 -3.01 -17.65 6.01
C LEU A 356 -3.57 -19.08 5.86
N SER A 357 -2.98 -19.88 4.97
CA SER A 357 -3.40 -21.28 4.76
C SER A 357 -3.31 -22.12 6.03
N VAL A 358 -2.21 -21.99 6.78
CA VAL A 358 -2.04 -22.71 8.06
C VAL A 358 -3.08 -22.25 9.09
N THR A 359 -3.33 -20.94 9.18
CA THR A 359 -4.30 -20.38 10.13
C THR A 359 -5.72 -20.83 9.80
N MET A 360 -6.11 -20.83 8.51
CA MET A 360 -7.37 -21.40 8.05
C MET A 360 -7.53 -22.85 8.51
N GLY A 361 -6.50 -23.69 8.31
CA GLY A 361 -6.52 -25.09 8.77
C GLY A 361 -6.67 -25.24 10.28
N LEU A 362 -6.02 -24.40 11.07
CA LEU A 362 -6.11 -24.44 12.54
C LEU A 362 -7.48 -23.92 13.06
N CYS A 363 -8.16 -23.08 12.27
CA CYS A 363 -9.51 -22.59 12.56
C CYS A 363 -10.62 -23.45 11.93
N GLY A 364 -10.26 -24.48 11.14
CA GLY A 364 -11.20 -25.44 10.57
C GLY A 364 -12.00 -24.90 9.38
N VAL A 365 -11.41 -24.00 8.57
CA VAL A 365 -12.04 -23.47 7.35
C VAL A 365 -11.22 -23.81 6.11
N ASN A 366 -11.88 -24.04 4.99
CA ASN A 366 -11.26 -24.46 3.73
C ASN A 366 -11.21 -23.37 2.66
N THR A 367 -12.12 -22.41 2.70
CA THR A 367 -12.19 -21.36 1.68
C THR A 367 -12.19 -19.97 2.32
N ILE A 368 -11.81 -18.95 1.54
CA ILE A 368 -11.89 -17.55 1.99
C ILE A 368 -13.34 -17.16 2.31
N ALA A 369 -14.31 -17.68 1.59
CA ALA A 369 -15.72 -17.40 1.80
C ALA A 369 -16.28 -17.95 3.12
N GLU A 370 -15.61 -18.94 3.73
CA GLU A 370 -15.99 -19.47 5.05
C GLU A 370 -15.41 -18.67 6.22
N ILE A 371 -14.58 -17.66 5.95
CA ILE A 371 -13.99 -16.84 7.02
C ILE A 371 -14.97 -15.75 7.41
N ASP A 372 -15.50 -15.84 8.62
CA ASP A 372 -16.33 -14.84 9.29
C ASP A 372 -15.97 -14.77 10.79
N ASP A 373 -16.73 -14.08 11.60
CA ASP A 373 -16.47 -13.86 13.02
C ASP A 373 -16.44 -15.17 13.85
N HIS A 374 -17.06 -16.26 13.38
CA HIS A 374 -17.04 -17.54 14.08
C HIS A 374 -15.62 -18.15 14.24
N VAL A 375 -14.66 -17.71 13.45
CA VAL A 375 -13.24 -18.12 13.60
C VAL A 375 -12.52 -17.33 14.69
N LEU A 376 -13.17 -16.32 15.27
CA LEU A 376 -12.62 -15.50 16.34
C LEU A 376 -13.12 -15.97 17.71
N ALA A 377 -12.33 -15.74 18.75
CA ALA A 377 -12.69 -15.98 20.14
C ALA A 377 -13.11 -14.65 20.79
N ILE A 378 -14.23 -14.11 20.33
CA ILE A 378 -14.90 -12.93 20.85
C ILE A 378 -16.03 -13.32 21.77
#